data_b76b445c3d33fa264c83b6808cedc465
#
_entry.id   b76b445c3d33fa264c83b6808cedc465
#
_cell.length_a   1.000
_cell.length_b   1.000
_cell.length_c   1.000
_cell.angle_alpha   90.00
_cell.angle_beta   90.00
_cell.angle_gamma   90.00
#
_symmetry.space_group_name_H-M   'P 1'
#
loop_
_entity.id
_entity.type
_entity.pdbx_description
1 polymer ?
#
loop_
_entity_poly.entity_id
_entity_poly.type
_entity_poly.pdbx_seq_one_letter_code
_entity_poly.pdbx_strand_id
1 'polypeptide(L)'
;ANPAEIIWIYRKNIHRNRMGSGVQMDWIEEKVSGISHKIRNMSFRTAIAAYILVFAVAGLVLSYLTITICYRYESLIWSRYNSDGELWFFTTKLSNWPFWTSSYTGFQNNDGIRLFLLDTIRVWSPFVYGVAGSVAAALLFYKKRLKAPLQILKDGTEQVRSNNLDFDLTYESRDEMGVLCHSFEEMRLELIHNKEMMWELIENQKQLNAAFAHDLRTPLTVLKGYSDFLARYLPQGKISEEKM
;
A
#
# COMPACT_ATOMS: atom_id res chain seq x y z
N ALA A 1 20.43 6.24 -61.45
CA ALA A 1 20.48 5.49 -60.22
C ALA A 1 19.41 4.38 -60.28
N ASN A 2 19.82 3.15 -60.02
CA ASN A 2 18.97 1.98 -60.14
C ASN A 2 17.87 2.02 -59.04
N PRO A 3 16.58 1.89 -59.40
CA PRO A 3 15.49 1.91 -58.41
C PRO A 3 15.66 0.93 -57.22
N ALA A 4 16.34 -0.17 -57.47
CA ALA A 4 16.66 -1.19 -56.45
C ALA A 4 17.63 -0.69 -55.36
N GLU A 5 18.58 0.20 -55.68
CA GLU A 5 19.53 0.77 -54.73
C GLU A 5 18.84 1.81 -53.82
N ILE A 6 17.91 2.59 -54.36
CA ILE A 6 17.15 3.58 -53.59
C ILE A 6 16.23 2.88 -52.54
N ILE A 7 15.57 1.78 -52.95
CA ILE A 7 14.74 0.97 -52.07
C ILE A 7 15.57 0.29 -50.98
N TRP A 8 16.78 -0.18 -51.31
CA TRP A 8 17.67 -0.80 -50.33
C TRP A 8 18.19 0.18 -49.29
N ILE A 9 18.58 1.40 -49.72
CA ILE A 9 19.03 2.49 -48.81
C ILE A 9 17.86 2.94 -47.88
N TYR A 10 16.64 3.05 -48.41
CA TYR A 10 15.46 3.43 -47.64
C TYR A 10 15.10 2.36 -46.60
N ARG A 11 15.16 1.09 -46.99
CA ARG A 11 14.93 -0.05 -46.08
C ARG A 11 15.99 -0.17 -44.99
N LYS A 12 17.26 0.08 -45.32
CA LYS A 12 18.36 0.09 -44.36
C LYS A 12 18.27 1.23 -43.34
N ASN A 13 17.78 2.41 -43.75
CA ASN A 13 17.59 3.54 -42.86
C ASN A 13 16.38 3.34 -41.93
N ILE A 14 15.30 2.71 -42.42
CA ILE A 14 14.12 2.35 -41.57
C ILE A 14 14.50 1.31 -40.51
N HIS A 15 15.31 0.29 -40.88
CA HIS A 15 15.81 -0.71 -39.94
C HIS A 15 16.75 -0.10 -38.89
N ARG A 16 17.60 0.83 -39.27
CA ARG A 16 18.54 1.49 -38.34
C ARG A 16 17.82 2.43 -37.37
N ASN A 17 16.78 3.15 -37.81
CA ASN A 17 15.97 3.97 -36.93
C ASN A 17 15.06 3.15 -35.99
N ARG A 18 14.57 1.96 -36.42
CA ARG A 18 13.83 1.05 -35.56
C ARG A 18 14.71 0.39 -34.48
N MET A 19 15.97 0.03 -34.81
CA MET A 19 16.89 -0.49 -33.80
C MET A 19 17.32 0.57 -32.78
N GLY A 20 17.50 1.83 -33.18
CA GLY A 20 17.90 2.90 -32.28
C GLY A 20 16.77 3.26 -31.27
N SER A 21 15.52 3.24 -31.70
CA SER A 21 14.38 3.51 -30.80
C SER A 21 14.06 2.34 -29.88
N GLY A 22 14.24 1.09 -30.32
CA GLY A 22 14.04 -0.11 -29.49
C GLY A 22 15.06 -0.20 -28.35
N VAL A 23 16.34 -0.04 -28.67
CA VAL A 23 17.43 -0.10 -27.67
C VAL A 23 17.30 1.02 -26.62
N GLN A 24 16.83 2.21 -27.01
CA GLN A 24 16.63 3.32 -26.08
C GLN A 24 15.41 3.11 -25.18
N MET A 25 14.37 2.45 -25.69
CA MET A 25 13.17 2.10 -24.91
C MET A 25 13.48 0.97 -23.93
N ASP A 26 14.18 -0.09 -24.35
CA ASP A 26 14.59 -1.20 -23.50
C ASP A 26 15.48 -0.74 -22.33
N TRP A 27 16.42 0.18 -22.59
CA TRP A 27 17.28 0.75 -21.52
C TRP A 27 16.49 1.61 -20.52
N ILE A 28 15.49 2.37 -21.00
CA ILE A 28 14.60 3.15 -20.13
C ILE A 28 13.73 2.20 -19.30
N GLU A 29 13.17 1.16 -19.92
CA GLU A 29 12.35 0.16 -19.21
C GLU A 29 13.18 -0.61 -18.18
N GLU A 30 14.39 -1.01 -18.49
CA GLU A 30 15.32 -1.67 -17.56
C GLU A 30 15.69 -0.74 -16.39
N LYS A 31 15.99 0.54 -16.65
CA LYS A 31 16.25 1.51 -15.59
C LYS A 31 15.03 1.82 -14.74
N VAL A 32 13.87 1.95 -15.36
CA VAL A 32 12.59 2.19 -14.65
C VAL A 32 12.20 0.97 -13.81
N SER A 33 12.37 -0.25 -14.33
CA SER A 33 12.13 -1.48 -13.57
C SER A 33 13.13 -1.65 -12.42
N GLY A 34 14.40 -1.35 -12.63
CA GLY A 34 15.42 -1.36 -11.57
C GLY A 34 15.17 -0.34 -10.49
N ILE A 35 14.75 0.88 -10.86
CA ILE A 35 14.35 1.92 -9.90
C ILE A 35 13.07 1.51 -9.15
N SER A 36 12.08 0.94 -9.84
CA SER A 36 10.84 0.49 -9.22
C SER A 36 11.07 -0.64 -8.22
N HIS A 37 11.98 -1.58 -8.54
CA HIS A 37 12.37 -2.66 -7.63
C HIS A 37 13.14 -2.13 -6.41
N LYS A 38 14.04 -1.17 -6.62
CA LYS A 38 14.80 -0.52 -5.52
C LYS A 38 13.86 0.29 -4.61
N ILE A 39 12.89 1.00 -5.20
CA ILE A 39 11.87 1.73 -4.44
C ILE A 39 10.98 0.75 -3.66
N ARG A 40 10.62 -0.41 -4.23
CA ARG A 40 9.76 -1.40 -3.57
C ARG A 40 10.39 -1.96 -2.28
N ASN A 41 11.70 -2.11 -2.25
CA ASN A 41 12.45 -2.65 -1.12
C ASN A 41 12.95 -1.59 -0.12
N MET A 42 12.60 -0.30 -0.31
CA MET A 42 12.95 0.76 0.64
C MET A 42 12.05 0.69 1.87
N SER A 43 12.62 0.98 3.05
CA SER A 43 11.85 1.11 4.27
C SER A 43 10.73 2.16 4.12
N PHE A 44 9.65 1.97 4.86
CA PHE A 44 8.47 2.82 4.83
C PHE A 44 8.80 4.31 5.03
N ARG A 45 9.70 4.58 5.98
CA ARG A 45 10.18 5.94 6.30
C ARG A 45 10.88 6.60 5.11
N THR A 46 11.79 5.88 4.45
CA THR A 46 12.54 6.41 3.31
C THR A 46 11.66 6.58 2.08
N ALA A 47 10.69 5.68 1.89
CA ALA A 47 9.72 5.81 0.80
C ALA A 47 8.82 7.04 0.97
N ILE A 48 8.24 7.27 2.16
CA ILE A 48 7.45 8.48 2.45
C ILE A 48 8.29 9.73 2.23
N ALA A 49 9.51 9.77 2.78
CA ALA A 49 10.41 10.91 2.63
C ALA A 49 10.72 11.20 1.15
N ALA A 50 10.94 10.17 0.33
CA ALA A 50 11.17 10.32 -1.10
C ALA A 50 9.94 10.89 -1.83
N TYR A 51 8.72 10.41 -1.53
CA TYR A 51 7.49 10.97 -2.11
C TYR A 51 7.31 12.44 -1.73
N ILE A 52 7.46 12.78 -0.44
CA ILE A 52 7.36 14.16 0.04
C ILE A 52 8.38 15.04 -0.65
N LEU A 53 9.64 14.60 -0.76
CA LEU A 53 10.70 15.36 -1.38
C LEU A 53 10.43 15.62 -2.88
N VAL A 54 10.00 14.61 -3.62
CA VAL A 54 9.67 14.77 -5.06
C VAL A 54 8.54 15.78 -5.25
N PHE A 55 7.46 15.68 -4.46
CA PHE A 55 6.33 16.59 -4.57
C PHE A 55 6.67 18.00 -4.06
N ALA A 56 7.53 18.13 -3.04
CA ALA A 56 8.03 19.43 -2.57
C ALA A 56 8.85 20.13 -3.67
N VAL A 57 9.78 19.42 -4.31
CA VAL A 57 10.56 19.96 -5.42
C VAL A 57 9.67 20.35 -6.59
N ALA A 58 8.71 19.50 -6.97
CA ALA A 58 7.75 19.82 -8.03
C ALA A 58 6.91 21.05 -7.68
N GLY A 59 6.45 21.18 -6.43
CA GLY A 59 5.71 22.32 -5.93
C GLY A 59 6.53 23.62 -5.96
N LEU A 60 7.81 23.55 -5.59
CA LEU A 60 8.73 24.69 -5.67
C LEU A 60 8.96 25.15 -7.11
N VAL A 61 9.14 24.21 -8.05
CA VAL A 61 9.30 24.52 -9.47
C VAL A 61 8.03 25.17 -10.02
N LEU A 62 6.85 24.61 -9.74
CA LEU A 62 5.56 25.21 -10.17
C LEU A 62 5.34 26.60 -9.56
N SER A 63 5.66 26.78 -8.29
CA SER A 63 5.57 28.05 -7.61
C SER A 63 6.51 29.09 -8.24
N TYR A 64 7.76 28.70 -8.52
CA TYR A 64 8.72 29.58 -9.19
C TYR A 64 8.22 30.01 -10.59
N LEU A 65 7.70 29.07 -11.38
CA LEU A 65 7.12 29.37 -12.70
C LEU A 65 5.93 30.34 -12.59
N THR A 66 5.03 30.07 -11.65
CA THR A 66 3.85 30.96 -11.43
C THR A 66 4.29 32.35 -11.02
N ILE A 67 5.23 32.49 -10.09
CA ILE A 67 5.77 33.77 -9.65
C ILE A 67 6.42 34.51 -10.84
N THR A 68 7.22 33.82 -11.63
CA THR A 68 7.89 34.42 -12.81
C THR A 68 6.88 34.93 -13.84
N ILE A 69 5.82 34.14 -14.10
CA ILE A 69 4.73 34.53 -15.00
C ILE A 69 4.00 35.75 -14.45
N CYS A 70 3.64 35.76 -13.18
CA CYS A 70 2.98 36.90 -12.53
C CYS A 70 3.85 38.17 -12.63
N TYR A 71 5.15 38.07 -12.37
CA TYR A 71 6.09 39.21 -12.51
C TYR A 71 6.12 39.75 -13.94
N ARG A 72 6.11 38.88 -14.95
CA ARG A 72 6.09 39.32 -16.34
C ARG A 72 4.80 40.08 -16.67
N TYR A 73 3.66 39.60 -16.23
CA TYR A 73 2.39 40.30 -16.45
C TYR A 73 2.30 41.61 -15.67
N GLU A 74 2.76 41.63 -14.42
CA GLU A 74 2.82 42.84 -13.63
C GLU A 74 3.70 43.90 -14.28
N SER A 75 4.91 43.55 -14.77
CA SER A 75 5.82 44.47 -15.45
C SER A 75 5.22 45.05 -16.72
N LEU A 76 4.47 44.27 -17.47
CA LEU A 76 3.76 44.72 -18.68
C LEU A 76 2.65 45.74 -18.34
N ILE A 77 1.94 45.58 -17.25
CA ILE A 77 0.93 46.56 -16.81
C ILE A 77 1.62 47.86 -16.34
N TRP A 78 2.65 47.75 -15.51
CA TRP A 78 3.38 48.91 -15.00
C TRP A 78 4.10 49.71 -16.08
N SER A 79 4.63 49.05 -17.13
CA SER A 79 5.29 49.76 -18.25
C SER A 79 4.36 50.67 -19.03
N ARG A 80 3.04 50.50 -18.93
CA ARG A 80 2.05 51.42 -19.50
C ARG A 80 1.89 52.74 -18.72
N TYR A 81 2.20 52.71 -17.44
CA TYR A 81 2.00 53.84 -16.53
C TYR A 81 3.29 54.58 -16.22
N ASN A 82 4.45 53.98 -16.50
CA ASN A 82 5.74 54.56 -16.18
C ASN A 82 6.80 54.30 -17.24
N SER A 83 7.45 55.33 -17.74
CA SER A 83 8.47 55.27 -18.79
C SER A 83 9.78 54.61 -18.32
N ASP A 84 10.05 54.60 -17.00
CA ASP A 84 11.33 54.14 -16.44
C ASP A 84 11.34 52.60 -16.11
N GLY A 85 10.35 51.86 -16.56
CA GLY A 85 10.32 50.46 -16.74
C GLY A 85 10.59 49.60 -15.51
N GLU A 86 11.38 48.54 -15.69
CA GLU A 86 11.54 47.42 -14.77
C GLU A 86 12.24 47.79 -13.43
N LEU A 87 13.15 48.75 -13.43
CA LEU A 87 13.94 49.11 -12.25
C LEU A 87 13.08 49.80 -11.17
N TRP A 88 12.17 50.66 -11.59
CA TRP A 88 11.22 51.31 -10.71
C TRP A 88 10.22 50.32 -10.12
N PHE A 89 9.76 49.36 -10.92
CA PHE A 89 8.89 48.28 -10.48
C PHE A 89 9.54 47.44 -9.37
N PHE A 90 10.82 47.08 -9.52
CA PHE A 90 11.54 46.28 -8.55
C PHE A 90 11.74 47.05 -7.23
N THR A 91 12.15 48.30 -7.30
CA THR A 91 12.40 49.10 -6.09
C THR A 91 11.14 49.37 -5.29
N THR A 92 10.03 49.67 -5.98
CA THR A 92 8.73 49.92 -5.34
C THR A 92 8.14 48.66 -4.71
N LYS A 93 8.28 47.50 -5.37
CA LYS A 93 7.81 46.22 -4.80
C LYS A 93 8.59 45.80 -3.55
N LEU A 94 9.90 46.02 -3.51
CA LEU A 94 10.70 45.72 -2.34
C LEU A 94 10.37 46.64 -1.16
N SER A 95 10.06 47.90 -1.41
CA SER A 95 9.75 48.87 -0.37
C SER A 95 8.37 48.69 0.26
N ASN A 96 7.42 48.08 -0.46
CA ASN A 96 6.04 47.87 -0.02
C ASN A 96 5.79 46.47 0.54
N TRP A 97 6.73 45.93 1.28
CA TRP A 97 6.54 44.70 2.04
C TRP A 97 5.89 45.02 3.41
N PRO A 98 4.82 44.36 3.82
CA PRO A 98 4.15 43.20 3.18
C PRO A 98 3.23 43.65 2.04
N PHE A 99 3.26 42.85 0.94
CA PHE A 99 2.57 43.15 -0.33
C PHE A 99 1.04 43.28 -0.22
N TRP A 100 0.37 42.76 0.82
CA TRP A 100 -1.06 42.95 1.07
C TRP A 100 -1.45 44.35 1.49
N THR A 101 -0.48 45.23 1.79
CA THR A 101 -0.71 46.64 2.05
C THR A 101 -0.64 47.50 0.80
N SER A 102 -0.32 46.92 -0.36
CA SER A 102 -0.18 47.67 -1.60
C SER A 102 -1.54 48.25 -2.03
N SER A 103 -1.63 49.59 -2.14
CA SER A 103 -2.82 50.27 -2.63
C SER A 103 -2.75 50.37 -4.15
N TYR A 104 -3.69 49.71 -4.84
CA TYR A 104 -3.83 49.78 -6.31
C TYR A 104 -4.76 50.92 -6.76
N THR A 105 -4.80 52.04 -6.01
CA THR A 105 -5.56 53.20 -6.35
C THR A 105 -4.84 54.04 -7.41
N GLY A 106 -5.57 54.52 -8.42
CA GLY A 106 -5.03 55.34 -9.51
C GLY A 106 -4.81 54.65 -10.85
N PHE A 107 -5.07 53.34 -10.95
CA PHE A 107 -5.01 52.61 -12.21
C PHE A 107 -6.33 52.75 -13.01
N GLN A 108 -6.20 52.88 -14.32
CA GLN A 108 -7.36 52.93 -15.23
C GLN A 108 -7.79 51.53 -15.73
N ASN A 109 -9.00 51.39 -16.22
CA ASN A 109 -9.45 50.20 -16.92
C ASN A 109 -9.30 48.84 -16.21
N ASN A 110 -9.67 48.72 -14.95
CA ASN A 110 -9.56 47.47 -14.18
C ASN A 110 -8.13 46.93 -13.99
N ASP A 111 -7.08 47.65 -14.36
CA ASP A 111 -5.69 47.21 -14.20
C ASP A 111 -5.34 47.08 -12.72
N GLY A 112 -5.90 47.91 -11.84
CA GLY A 112 -5.77 47.78 -10.40
C GLY A 112 -6.29 46.43 -9.85
N ILE A 113 -7.44 45.97 -10.36
CA ILE A 113 -8.01 44.67 -9.99
C ILE A 113 -7.12 43.53 -10.49
N ARG A 114 -6.60 43.65 -11.72
CA ARG A 114 -5.69 42.64 -12.29
C ARG A 114 -4.39 42.51 -11.46
N LEU A 115 -3.81 43.64 -11.06
CA LEU A 115 -2.62 43.64 -10.19
C LEU A 115 -2.90 43.01 -8.84
N PHE A 116 -4.04 43.31 -8.23
CA PHE A 116 -4.45 42.69 -6.96
C PHE A 116 -4.62 41.18 -7.10
N LEU A 117 -5.25 40.70 -8.19
CA LEU A 117 -5.41 39.27 -8.47
C LEU A 117 -4.06 38.58 -8.68
N LEU A 118 -3.14 39.19 -9.45
CA LEU A 118 -1.80 38.64 -9.68
C LEU A 118 -0.99 38.54 -8.39
N ASP A 119 -1.05 39.56 -7.53
CA ASP A 119 -0.43 39.55 -6.22
C ASP A 119 -1.01 38.44 -5.32
N THR A 120 -2.32 38.30 -5.30
CA THR A 120 -3.01 37.25 -4.54
C THR A 120 -2.59 35.86 -5.01
N ILE A 121 -2.59 35.61 -6.31
CA ILE A 121 -2.15 34.35 -6.91
C ILE A 121 -0.69 34.06 -6.56
N ARG A 122 0.19 35.05 -6.68
CA ARG A 122 1.62 34.93 -6.37
C ARG A 122 1.86 34.48 -4.93
N VAL A 123 1.13 35.07 -3.99
CA VAL A 123 1.29 34.78 -2.55
C VAL A 123 0.72 33.44 -2.17
N TRP A 124 -0.47 33.12 -2.66
CA TRP A 124 -1.15 31.89 -2.27
C TRP A 124 -0.69 30.65 -3.04
N SER A 125 -0.07 30.82 -4.21
CA SER A 125 0.36 29.70 -5.05
C SER A 125 1.31 28.72 -4.35
N PRO A 126 2.34 29.13 -3.56
CA PRO A 126 3.21 28.18 -2.86
C PRO A 126 2.46 27.33 -1.85
N PHE A 127 1.51 27.93 -1.13
CA PHE A 127 0.69 27.22 -0.14
C PHE A 127 -0.24 26.21 -0.81
N VAL A 128 -0.89 26.61 -1.91
CA VAL A 128 -1.78 25.73 -2.67
C VAL A 128 -1.00 24.54 -3.25
N TYR A 129 0.15 24.78 -3.88
CA TYR A 129 1.00 23.72 -4.41
C TYR A 129 1.58 22.82 -3.31
N GLY A 130 1.95 23.40 -2.16
CA GLY A 130 2.42 22.63 -1.00
C GLY A 130 1.35 21.68 -0.47
N VAL A 131 0.13 22.17 -0.26
CA VAL A 131 -0.99 21.36 0.20
C VAL A 131 -1.38 20.32 -0.86
N ALA A 132 -1.55 20.72 -2.10
CA ALA A 132 -1.89 19.79 -3.20
C ALA A 132 -0.82 18.71 -3.37
N GLY A 133 0.46 19.08 -3.30
CA GLY A 133 1.58 18.14 -3.38
C GLY A 133 1.61 17.15 -2.21
N SER A 134 1.37 17.60 -0.99
CA SER A 134 1.33 16.71 0.18
C SER A 134 0.18 15.71 0.11
N VAL A 135 -1.01 16.15 -0.31
CA VAL A 135 -2.16 15.26 -0.51
C VAL A 135 -1.87 14.25 -1.63
N ALA A 136 -1.32 14.71 -2.76
CA ALA A 136 -0.96 13.83 -3.87
C ALA A 136 0.10 12.78 -3.46
N ALA A 137 1.12 13.19 -2.70
CA ALA A 137 2.13 12.28 -2.16
C ALA A 137 1.50 11.21 -1.26
N ALA A 138 0.62 11.61 -0.34
CA ALA A 138 -0.07 10.70 0.58
C ALA A 138 -0.96 9.69 -0.17
N LEU A 139 -1.75 10.17 -1.14
CA LEU A 139 -2.65 9.30 -1.94
C LEU A 139 -1.87 8.30 -2.79
N LEU A 140 -0.79 8.73 -3.44
CA LEU A 140 0.04 7.84 -4.25
C LEU A 140 0.79 6.82 -3.38
N PHE A 141 1.30 7.24 -2.23
CA PHE A 141 1.92 6.35 -1.27
C PHE A 141 0.93 5.29 -0.77
N TYR A 142 -0.26 5.71 -0.33
CA TYR A 142 -1.33 4.80 0.09
C TYR A 142 -1.68 3.79 -1.01
N LYS A 143 -1.96 4.28 -2.23
CA LYS A 143 -2.38 3.43 -3.35
C LYS A 143 -1.31 2.41 -3.75
N LYS A 144 -0.01 2.82 -3.77
CA LYS A 144 1.08 1.97 -4.24
C LYS A 144 1.68 1.06 -3.17
N ARG A 145 1.62 1.47 -1.88
CA ARG A 145 2.35 0.79 -0.81
C ARG A 145 1.47 0.12 0.24
N LEU A 146 0.32 0.72 0.55
CA LEU A 146 -0.53 0.21 1.63
C LEU A 146 -1.69 -0.64 1.13
N LYS A 147 -2.32 -0.23 0.03
CA LYS A 147 -3.58 -0.84 -0.41
C LYS A 147 -3.44 -2.34 -0.66
N ALA A 148 -2.39 -2.77 -1.37
CA ALA A 148 -2.21 -4.18 -1.72
C ALA A 148 -1.96 -5.08 -0.49
N PRO A 149 -0.95 -4.82 0.39
CA PRO A 149 -0.73 -5.67 1.54
C PRO A 149 -1.87 -5.64 2.55
N LEU A 150 -2.52 -4.48 2.76
CA LEU A 150 -3.69 -4.40 3.63
C LEU A 150 -4.86 -5.23 3.10
N GLN A 151 -5.04 -5.30 1.79
CA GLN A 151 -6.08 -6.13 1.20
C GLN A 151 -5.77 -7.61 1.38
N ILE A 152 -4.53 -8.04 1.15
CA ILE A 152 -4.07 -9.42 1.38
C ILE A 152 -4.32 -9.83 2.85
N LEU A 153 -3.93 -8.99 3.81
CA LEU A 153 -4.14 -9.26 5.23
C LEU A 153 -5.63 -9.31 5.59
N LYS A 154 -6.44 -8.40 5.03
CA LYS A 154 -7.89 -8.40 5.23
C LYS A 154 -8.53 -9.70 4.71
N ASP A 155 -8.19 -10.08 3.47
CA ASP A 155 -8.73 -11.28 2.85
C ASP A 155 -8.26 -12.53 3.60
N GLY A 156 -6.99 -12.58 4.03
CA GLY A 156 -6.45 -13.63 4.89
C GLY A 156 -7.17 -13.73 6.24
N THR A 157 -7.45 -12.60 6.88
CA THR A 157 -8.20 -12.58 8.15
C THR A 157 -9.62 -13.13 7.97
N GLU A 158 -10.28 -12.82 6.86
CA GLU A 158 -11.62 -13.35 6.57
C GLU A 158 -11.59 -14.85 6.31
N GLN A 159 -10.55 -15.37 5.65
CA GLN A 159 -10.34 -16.81 5.46
C GLN A 159 -10.13 -17.52 6.81
N VAL A 160 -9.26 -16.98 7.67
CA VAL A 160 -9.05 -17.53 9.02
C VAL A 160 -10.35 -17.51 9.82
N ARG A 161 -11.14 -16.43 9.76
CA ARG A 161 -12.43 -16.31 10.43
C ARG A 161 -13.44 -17.37 9.95
N SER A 162 -13.41 -17.71 8.67
CA SER A 162 -14.24 -18.77 8.10
C SER A 162 -13.69 -20.18 8.34
N ASN A 163 -12.65 -20.31 9.18
CA ASN A 163 -11.96 -21.58 9.48
C ASN A 163 -11.29 -22.24 8.24
N ASN A 164 -11.09 -21.45 7.19
CA ASN A 164 -10.31 -21.84 6.02
C ASN A 164 -8.87 -21.39 6.22
N LEU A 165 -7.95 -22.33 6.42
CA LEU A 165 -6.51 -22.08 6.56
C LEU A 165 -5.73 -22.47 5.30
N ASP A 166 -6.42 -23.00 4.27
CA ASP A 166 -5.82 -23.42 3.00
C ASP A 166 -5.85 -22.25 2.00
N PHE A 167 -4.95 -21.28 2.21
CA PHE A 167 -4.71 -20.17 1.31
C PHE A 167 -3.23 -19.76 1.39
N ASP A 168 -2.74 -19.12 0.32
CA ASP A 168 -1.37 -18.63 0.23
C ASP A 168 -1.31 -17.12 0.50
N LEU A 169 -0.41 -16.71 1.38
CA LEU A 169 -0.15 -15.34 1.78
C LEU A 169 1.19 -14.87 1.21
N THR A 170 1.29 -14.85 -0.13
CA THR A 170 2.52 -14.45 -0.80
C THR A 170 2.59 -12.93 -0.96
N TYR A 171 3.42 -12.28 -0.17
CA TYR A 171 3.78 -10.88 -0.32
C TYR A 171 5.29 -10.72 -0.25
N GLU A 172 5.93 -10.57 -1.42
CA GLU A 172 7.38 -10.43 -1.55
C GLU A 172 7.80 -8.96 -1.43
N SER A 173 7.92 -8.46 -0.22
CA SER A 173 8.54 -7.16 0.05
C SER A 173 9.41 -7.26 1.31
N ARG A 174 10.50 -6.46 1.34
CA ARG A 174 11.39 -6.37 2.52
C ARG A 174 11.10 -5.13 3.36
N ASP A 175 9.96 -4.48 3.13
CA ASP A 175 9.50 -3.36 3.91
C ASP A 175 8.74 -3.81 5.17
N GLU A 176 8.28 -2.87 5.98
CA GLU A 176 7.55 -3.11 7.22
C GLU A 176 6.24 -3.87 6.98
N MET A 177 5.61 -3.71 5.78
CA MET A 177 4.42 -4.49 5.40
C MET A 177 4.79 -5.93 5.06
N GLY A 178 5.96 -6.17 4.47
CA GLY A 178 6.49 -7.51 4.24
C GLY A 178 6.71 -8.27 5.54
N VAL A 179 7.29 -7.61 6.55
CA VAL A 179 7.46 -8.18 7.89
C VAL A 179 6.11 -8.52 8.51
N LEU A 180 5.12 -7.63 8.40
CA LEU A 180 3.78 -7.86 8.94
C LEU A 180 3.07 -9.03 8.25
N CYS A 181 3.15 -9.12 6.92
CA CYS A 181 2.60 -10.25 6.17
C CYS A 181 3.28 -11.57 6.54
N HIS A 182 4.61 -11.55 6.75
CA HIS A 182 5.35 -12.73 7.18
C HIS A 182 4.94 -13.20 8.57
N SER A 183 4.82 -12.27 9.54
CA SER A 183 4.34 -12.60 10.90
C SER A 183 2.90 -13.14 10.89
N PHE A 184 2.05 -12.66 9.99
CA PHE A 184 0.71 -13.20 9.81
C PHE A 184 0.74 -14.62 9.23
N GLU A 185 1.65 -14.90 8.28
CA GLU A 185 1.85 -16.24 7.72
C GLU A 185 2.38 -17.21 8.79
N GLU A 186 3.33 -16.80 9.61
CA GLU A 186 3.81 -17.61 10.73
C GLU A 186 2.66 -17.96 11.70
N MET A 187 1.81 -16.99 12.01
CA MET A 187 0.62 -17.21 12.84
C MET A 187 -0.36 -18.20 12.16
N ARG A 188 -0.58 -18.11 10.85
CA ARG A 188 -1.44 -19.05 10.10
C ARG A 188 -0.89 -20.47 10.16
N LEU A 189 0.42 -20.64 9.95
CA LEU A 189 1.08 -21.94 10.04
C LEU A 189 0.98 -22.55 11.45
N GLU A 190 1.12 -21.73 12.47
CA GLU A 190 0.94 -22.17 13.86
C GLU A 190 -0.51 -22.60 14.14
N LEU A 191 -1.50 -21.90 13.57
CA LEU A 191 -2.91 -22.32 13.68
C LEU A 191 -3.16 -23.67 12.99
N ILE A 192 -2.53 -23.93 11.84
CA ILE A 192 -2.61 -25.23 11.16
C ILE A 192 -2.03 -26.32 12.08
N HIS A 193 -0.83 -26.11 12.60
CA HIS A 193 -0.18 -27.06 13.48
C HIS A 193 -0.99 -27.35 14.75
N ASN A 194 -1.54 -26.34 15.38
CA ASN A 194 -2.41 -26.47 16.55
C ASN A 194 -3.68 -27.27 16.21
N LYS A 195 -4.26 -27.07 15.03
CA LYS A 195 -5.42 -27.82 14.55
C LYS A 195 -5.09 -29.28 14.33
N GLU A 196 -3.94 -29.59 13.75
CA GLU A 196 -3.47 -30.97 13.55
C GLU A 196 -3.26 -31.68 14.88
N MET A 197 -2.57 -31.05 15.83
CA MET A 197 -2.40 -31.59 17.20
C MET A 197 -3.75 -31.83 17.88
N MET A 198 -4.71 -30.93 17.72
CA MET A 198 -6.04 -31.09 18.30
C MET A 198 -6.77 -32.30 17.72
N TRP A 199 -6.65 -32.54 16.40
CA TRP A 199 -7.22 -33.73 15.77
C TRP A 199 -6.57 -35.02 16.30
N GLU A 200 -5.25 -35.04 16.47
CA GLU A 200 -4.52 -36.16 17.06
C GLU A 200 -4.98 -36.46 18.48
N LEU A 201 -5.12 -35.43 19.32
CA LEU A 201 -5.64 -35.59 20.69
C LEU A 201 -7.07 -36.15 20.71
N ILE A 202 -7.96 -35.68 19.82
CA ILE A 202 -9.32 -36.20 19.72
C ILE A 202 -9.32 -37.67 19.31
N GLU A 203 -8.47 -38.07 18.36
CA GLU A 203 -8.39 -39.45 17.93
C GLU A 203 -7.83 -40.37 19.03
N ASN A 204 -6.77 -39.94 19.75
CA ASN A 204 -6.23 -40.64 20.88
C ASN A 204 -7.28 -40.78 22.00
N GLN A 205 -8.08 -39.75 22.26
CA GLN A 205 -9.15 -39.82 23.26
C GLN A 205 -10.27 -40.81 22.85
N LYS A 206 -10.62 -40.88 21.57
CA LYS A 206 -11.56 -41.89 21.08
C LYS A 206 -11.04 -43.32 21.26
N GLN A 207 -9.78 -43.56 20.95
CA GLN A 207 -9.13 -44.86 21.13
C GLN A 207 -9.12 -45.26 22.60
N LEU A 208 -8.73 -44.34 23.50
CA LEU A 208 -8.78 -44.56 24.95
C LEU A 208 -10.19 -44.90 25.44
N ASN A 209 -11.19 -44.13 25.00
CA ASN A 209 -12.58 -44.38 25.40
C ASN A 209 -13.08 -45.74 24.90
N ALA A 210 -12.68 -46.17 23.67
CA ALA A 210 -13.03 -47.48 23.15
C ALA A 210 -12.35 -48.61 23.95
N ALA A 211 -11.08 -48.44 24.34
CA ALA A 211 -10.36 -49.38 25.21
C ALA A 211 -11.02 -49.51 26.60
N PHE A 212 -11.32 -48.37 27.24
CA PHE A 212 -12.03 -48.36 28.54
C PHE A 212 -13.40 -49.05 28.44
N ALA A 213 -14.18 -48.77 27.37
CA ALA A 213 -15.45 -49.42 27.20
C ALA A 213 -15.33 -50.95 27.06
N HIS A 214 -14.30 -51.41 26.34
CA HIS A 214 -13.98 -52.85 26.22
C HIS A 214 -13.59 -53.44 27.57
N ASP A 215 -12.67 -52.84 28.31
CA ASP A 215 -12.11 -53.36 29.57
C ASP A 215 -13.16 -53.35 30.70
N LEU A 216 -14.13 -52.41 30.66
CA LEU A 216 -15.23 -52.37 31.60
C LEU A 216 -16.32 -53.41 31.29
N ARG A 217 -16.46 -53.83 30.02
CA ARG A 217 -17.48 -54.84 29.62
C ARG A 217 -17.27 -56.18 30.35
N THR A 218 -16.02 -56.61 30.51
CA THR A 218 -15.68 -57.91 31.16
C THR A 218 -16.12 -57.93 32.62
N PRO A 219 -15.71 -56.99 33.52
CA PRO A 219 -16.14 -57.04 34.91
C PRO A 219 -17.65 -56.79 35.08
N LEU A 220 -18.26 -55.93 34.21
CA LEU A 220 -19.71 -55.73 34.22
C LEU A 220 -20.49 -56.98 33.84
N THR A 221 -19.99 -57.76 32.87
CA THR A 221 -20.61 -59.05 32.48
C THR A 221 -20.51 -60.04 33.63
N VAL A 222 -19.37 -60.11 34.32
CA VAL A 222 -19.20 -60.97 35.50
C VAL A 222 -20.13 -60.55 36.66
N LEU A 223 -20.18 -59.23 36.97
CA LEU A 223 -21.11 -58.72 37.98
C LEU A 223 -22.54 -59.02 37.64
N LYS A 224 -22.98 -58.81 36.39
CA LYS A 224 -24.30 -59.17 35.90
C LYS A 224 -24.56 -60.67 36.09
N GLY A 225 -23.62 -61.53 35.71
CA GLY A 225 -23.77 -62.97 35.88
C GLY A 225 -23.94 -63.37 37.33
N TYR A 226 -23.16 -62.78 38.27
CA TYR A 226 -23.37 -63.01 39.70
C TYR A 226 -24.70 -62.47 40.22
N SER A 227 -25.13 -61.31 39.79
CA SER A 227 -26.39 -60.72 40.13
C SER A 227 -27.58 -61.62 39.65
N ASP A 228 -27.52 -62.07 38.41
CA ASP A 228 -28.51 -62.96 37.82
C ASP A 228 -28.53 -64.32 38.54
N PHE A 229 -27.36 -64.83 38.92
CA PHE A 229 -27.22 -66.07 39.73
C PHE A 229 -27.87 -65.89 41.10
N LEU A 230 -27.56 -64.85 41.84
CA LEU A 230 -28.13 -64.53 43.14
C LEU A 230 -29.64 -64.36 43.05
N ALA A 231 -30.15 -63.59 42.10
CA ALA A 231 -31.57 -63.37 41.90
C ALA A 231 -32.33 -64.67 41.60
N ARG A 232 -31.70 -65.62 40.98
CA ARG A 232 -32.34 -66.90 40.58
C ARG A 232 -32.31 -67.93 41.68
N TYR A 233 -31.20 -68.04 42.45
CA TYR A 233 -30.98 -69.15 43.39
C TYR A 233 -31.20 -68.77 44.85
N LEU A 234 -31.11 -67.51 45.24
CA LEU A 234 -31.40 -67.05 46.59
C LEU A 234 -32.85 -67.38 47.05
N PRO A 235 -33.90 -67.10 46.24
CA PRO A 235 -35.27 -67.43 46.60
C PRO A 235 -35.55 -68.94 46.75
N GLN A 236 -34.67 -69.78 46.13
CA GLN A 236 -34.84 -71.22 46.14
C GLN A 236 -34.13 -71.90 47.32
N GLY A 237 -33.50 -71.14 48.23
CA GLY A 237 -32.79 -71.69 49.40
C GLY A 237 -31.64 -72.63 49.07
N LYS A 238 -31.13 -72.57 47.82
CA LYS A 238 -30.04 -73.45 47.34
C LYS A 238 -28.63 -72.90 47.53
N ILE A 239 -28.51 -71.72 48.15
CA ILE A 239 -27.22 -71.09 48.46
C ILE A 239 -27.07 -71.13 49.95
N SER A 240 -26.05 -71.85 50.44
CA SER A 240 -25.66 -71.85 51.86
C SER A 240 -24.81 -70.61 52.12
N GLU A 241 -24.96 -70.02 53.38
CA GLU A 241 -24.19 -68.87 53.82
C GLU A 241 -22.68 -69.03 53.71
N GLU A 242 -22.21 -70.27 53.67
CA GLU A 242 -20.78 -70.59 53.58
C GLU A 242 -20.17 -70.36 52.17
N LYS A 243 -20.95 -70.05 51.17
CA LYS A 243 -20.52 -69.77 49.77
C LYS A 243 -20.77 -68.31 49.32
N MET A 244 -21.09 -67.42 50.21
CA MET A 244 -21.20 -66.00 49.99
C MET A 244 -19.90 -65.27 50.31
#